data_4f42e726ad0383495a8dc9b944e67595
#
_entry.id   4f42e726ad0383495a8dc9b944e67595
#
_cell.length_a   1.000
_cell.length_b   1.000
_cell.length_c   1.000
_cell.angle_alpha   90.00
_cell.angle_beta   90.00
_cell.angle_gamma   90.00
#
_symmetry.space_group_name_H-M   'P 1'
#
loop_
_entity.id
_entity.type
_entity.pdbx_description
1 polymer ?
#
loop_
_entity_poly.entity_id
_entity_poly.type
_entity_poly.pdbx_seq_one_letter_code
_entity_poly.pdbx_strand_id
1 'polypeptide(L)'
;MGFDLAEALDFLERTPAVLDRLLRGTSPEWNTARVEGPETFAPWDVVGHLVHGEETDWIPRARIVLEQGESRPFDKYDRFAQATRFAGWSLDALLDRFAELRRENLATVRAWRLTEEMLDRRGRHPELGAVDLRQLLATWVAHDLNHLAQISRVMAKRHTEDVGPWRAYLSVLNR
;
A
#
# COMPACT_ATOMS: atom_id res chain seq x y z
N MET A 1 -0.84 11.55 20.04
CA MET A 1 -0.75 12.39 18.82
C MET A 1 -2.01 12.12 18.00
N GLY A 2 -2.70 13.17 17.52
CA GLY A 2 -3.81 13.03 16.58
C GLY A 2 -3.29 12.84 15.15
N PHE A 3 -4.19 12.52 14.21
CA PHE A 3 -3.88 12.47 12.78
C PHE A 3 -3.57 13.89 12.27
N ASP A 4 -2.48 14.02 11.54
CA ASP A 4 -2.08 15.24 10.83
C ASP A 4 -2.04 14.95 9.33
N LEU A 5 -2.82 15.69 8.55
CA LEU A 5 -2.93 15.48 7.10
C LEU A 5 -1.62 15.81 6.38
N ALA A 6 -0.92 16.87 6.78
CA ALA A 6 0.32 17.26 6.11
C ALA A 6 1.41 16.20 6.32
N GLU A 7 1.55 15.71 7.55
CA GLU A 7 2.45 14.61 7.88
C GLU A 7 2.09 13.32 7.12
N ALA A 8 0.81 12.99 7.04
CA ALA A 8 0.33 11.83 6.29
C ALA A 8 0.71 11.90 4.80
N LEU A 9 0.49 13.06 4.15
CA LEU A 9 0.85 13.26 2.75
C LEU A 9 2.37 13.20 2.53
N ASP A 10 3.16 13.70 3.47
CA ASP A 10 4.62 13.62 3.46
C ASP A 10 5.12 12.15 3.50
N PHE A 11 4.54 11.32 4.34
CA PHE A 11 4.87 9.89 4.39
C PHE A 11 4.49 9.17 3.09
N LEU A 12 3.30 9.41 2.59
CA LEU A 12 2.83 8.82 1.34
C LEU A 12 3.71 9.21 0.14
N GLU A 13 4.22 10.44 0.10
CA GLU A 13 5.11 10.93 -0.96
C GLU A 13 6.47 10.22 -0.97
N ARG A 14 6.94 9.72 0.17
CA ARG A 14 8.24 9.03 0.31
C ARG A 14 8.20 7.57 -0.12
N THR A 15 7.06 6.89 0.04
CA THR A 15 6.95 5.45 -0.19
C THR A 15 7.46 4.99 -1.56
N PRO A 16 7.13 5.65 -2.69
CA PRO A 16 7.63 5.23 -4.00
C PRO A 16 9.16 5.22 -4.09
N ALA A 17 9.81 6.26 -3.56
CA ALA A 17 11.27 6.36 -3.59
C ALA A 17 11.93 5.28 -2.72
N VAL A 18 11.33 4.92 -1.58
CA VAL A 18 11.84 3.84 -0.71
C VAL A 18 11.74 2.50 -1.43
N LEU A 19 10.59 2.19 -2.05
CA LEU A 19 10.40 0.96 -2.81
C LEU A 19 11.34 0.89 -4.02
N ASP A 20 11.48 1.99 -4.73
CA ASP A 20 12.38 2.07 -5.87
C ASP A 20 13.82 1.74 -5.49
N ARG A 21 14.34 2.38 -4.43
CA ARG A 21 15.71 2.16 -3.96
C ARG A 21 15.95 0.74 -3.43
N LEU A 22 14.93 0.13 -2.86
CA LEU A 22 15.04 -1.23 -2.31
C LEU A 22 14.93 -2.31 -3.40
N LEU A 23 14.11 -2.11 -4.42
CA LEU A 23 13.67 -3.19 -5.31
C LEU A 23 14.15 -3.05 -6.76
N ARG A 24 14.39 -1.83 -7.27
CA ARG A 24 14.75 -1.63 -8.69
C ARG A 24 16.04 -2.37 -9.04
N GLY A 25 16.01 -3.08 -10.15
CA GLY A 25 17.15 -3.85 -10.64
C GLY A 25 17.46 -5.13 -9.86
N THR A 26 16.61 -5.53 -8.90
CA THR A 26 16.73 -6.86 -8.28
C THR A 26 16.40 -7.95 -9.27
N SER A 27 17.07 -9.11 -9.12
CA SER A 27 16.84 -10.24 -10.03
C SER A 27 15.43 -10.82 -9.86
N PRO A 28 14.89 -11.53 -10.89
CA PRO A 28 13.59 -12.19 -10.78
C PRO A 28 13.46 -13.09 -9.56
N GLU A 29 14.53 -13.78 -9.15
CA GLU A 29 14.53 -14.62 -7.97
C GLU A 29 14.26 -13.84 -6.68
N TRP A 30 14.66 -12.56 -6.61
CA TRP A 30 14.39 -11.71 -5.47
C TRP A 30 12.95 -11.18 -5.45
N ASN A 31 12.40 -10.89 -6.60
CA ASN A 31 11.12 -10.18 -6.67
C ASN A 31 9.90 -11.09 -6.89
N THR A 32 10.10 -12.37 -7.29
CA THR A 32 9.00 -13.32 -7.50
C THR A 32 8.97 -14.48 -6.50
N ALA A 33 9.96 -14.60 -5.62
CA ALA A 33 10.03 -15.71 -4.66
C ALA A 33 8.98 -15.57 -3.55
N ARG A 34 8.14 -16.59 -3.40
CA ARG A 34 7.11 -16.71 -2.36
C ARG A 34 7.66 -17.49 -1.16
N VAL A 35 8.60 -16.90 -0.44
CA VAL A 35 9.37 -17.55 0.65
C VAL A 35 8.52 -17.85 1.89
N GLU A 36 7.34 -17.31 1.99
CA GLU A 36 6.41 -17.55 3.11
C GLU A 36 5.31 -18.56 2.75
N GLY A 37 5.34 -19.13 1.54
CA GLY A 37 4.38 -20.13 1.05
C GLY A 37 3.70 -19.69 -0.25
N PRO A 38 3.05 -20.63 -0.96
CA PRO A 38 2.53 -20.40 -2.31
C PRO A 38 1.41 -19.34 -2.38
N GLU A 39 0.63 -19.21 -1.32
CA GLU A 39 -0.49 -18.26 -1.23
C GLU A 39 -0.08 -16.88 -0.69
N THR A 40 1.24 -16.64 -0.50
CA THR A 40 1.74 -15.38 0.04
C THR A 40 2.23 -14.46 -1.07
N PHE A 41 2.38 -13.18 -0.77
CA PHE A 41 2.87 -12.18 -1.72
C PHE A 41 4.39 -12.16 -1.78
N ALA A 42 4.94 -12.27 -3.00
CA ALA A 42 6.30 -11.87 -3.32
C ALA A 42 6.39 -10.33 -3.45
N PRO A 43 7.60 -9.72 -3.47
CA PRO A 43 7.73 -8.28 -3.68
C PRO A 43 7.00 -7.74 -4.90
N TRP A 44 7.02 -8.47 -6.02
CA TRP A 44 6.26 -8.12 -7.22
C TRP A 44 4.74 -8.03 -6.96
N ASP A 45 4.18 -9.01 -6.25
CA ASP A 45 2.76 -9.01 -5.89
C ASP A 45 2.42 -7.82 -4.99
N VAL A 46 3.30 -7.47 -4.04
CA VAL A 46 3.08 -6.34 -3.14
C VAL A 46 3.06 -5.03 -3.91
N VAL A 47 4.03 -4.80 -4.81
CA VAL A 47 4.06 -3.56 -5.61
C VAL A 47 2.84 -3.49 -6.54
N GLY A 48 2.46 -4.61 -7.18
CA GLY A 48 1.25 -4.68 -7.99
C GLY A 48 -0.02 -4.41 -7.19
N HIS A 49 -0.10 -4.91 -5.95
CA HIS A 49 -1.21 -4.62 -5.03
C HIS A 49 -1.26 -3.12 -4.66
N LEU A 50 -0.12 -2.49 -4.42
CA LEU A 50 -0.05 -1.04 -4.17
C LEU A 50 -0.52 -0.24 -5.39
N VAL A 51 -0.10 -0.60 -6.61
CA VAL A 51 -0.58 0.02 -7.87
C VAL A 51 -2.09 -0.11 -7.99
N HIS A 52 -2.63 -1.31 -7.74
CA HIS A 52 -4.06 -1.55 -7.80
C HIS A 52 -4.83 -0.71 -6.77
N GLY A 53 -4.30 -0.56 -5.56
CA GLY A 53 -4.87 0.31 -4.53
C GLY A 53 -4.89 1.79 -4.93
N GLU A 54 -3.83 2.28 -5.56
CA GLU A 54 -3.79 3.64 -6.11
C GLU A 54 -4.86 3.89 -7.17
N GLU A 55 -5.12 2.90 -8.02
CA GLU A 55 -6.10 3.02 -9.11
C GLU A 55 -7.55 2.91 -8.64
N THR A 56 -7.82 2.08 -7.62
CA THR A 56 -9.20 1.64 -7.35
C THR A 56 -9.69 1.87 -5.93
N ASP A 57 -8.81 2.18 -4.99
CA ASP A 57 -9.18 2.20 -3.58
C ASP A 57 -9.20 3.62 -2.98
N TRP A 58 -8.06 4.26 -2.79
CA TRP A 58 -7.92 5.45 -1.97
C TRP A 58 -8.73 6.65 -2.47
N ILE A 59 -8.48 7.11 -3.68
CA ILE A 59 -9.15 8.28 -4.25
C ILE A 59 -10.62 8.00 -4.58
N PRO A 60 -11.01 6.85 -5.19
CA PRO A 60 -12.41 6.51 -5.38
C PRO A 60 -13.21 6.51 -4.08
N ARG A 61 -12.70 5.90 -3.00
CA ARG A 61 -13.37 5.89 -1.69
C ARG A 61 -13.45 7.27 -1.06
N ALA A 62 -12.37 8.04 -1.10
CA ALA A 62 -12.37 9.41 -0.60
C ALA A 62 -13.42 10.29 -1.32
N ARG A 63 -13.58 10.14 -2.64
CA ARG A 63 -14.63 10.83 -3.40
C ARG A 63 -16.03 10.41 -2.95
N ILE A 64 -16.27 9.11 -2.74
CA ILE A 64 -17.56 8.63 -2.21
C ILE A 64 -17.86 9.28 -0.86
N VAL A 65 -16.90 9.35 0.06
CA VAL A 65 -17.08 10.02 1.36
C VAL A 65 -17.44 11.49 1.18
N LEU A 66 -16.72 12.20 0.32
CA LEU A 66 -16.90 13.63 0.12
C LEU A 66 -18.20 14.00 -0.61
N GLU A 67 -18.63 13.17 -1.57
CA GLU A 67 -19.74 13.51 -2.47
C GLU A 67 -21.06 12.83 -2.06
N GLN A 68 -21.00 11.62 -1.49
CA GLN A 68 -22.18 10.78 -1.27
C GLN A 68 -22.34 10.32 0.19
N GLY A 69 -21.26 10.38 1.00
CA GLY A 69 -21.28 9.97 2.39
C GLY A 69 -21.67 8.50 2.58
N GLU A 70 -22.49 8.23 3.58
CA GLU A 70 -22.94 6.87 3.92
C GLU A 70 -24.05 6.34 2.99
N SER A 71 -24.60 7.16 2.08
CA SER A 71 -25.68 6.73 1.17
C SER A 71 -25.21 5.73 0.12
N ARG A 72 -23.90 5.75 -0.21
CA ARG A 72 -23.26 4.78 -1.10
C ARG A 72 -22.13 4.05 -0.38
N PRO A 73 -22.22 2.71 -0.19
CA PRO A 73 -21.08 1.93 0.30
C PRO A 73 -19.91 1.96 -0.68
N PHE A 74 -18.69 1.78 -0.18
CA PHE A 74 -17.53 1.57 -1.03
C PHE A 74 -17.67 0.31 -1.87
N ASP A 75 -17.09 0.34 -3.06
CA ASP A 75 -16.99 -0.85 -3.90
C ASP A 75 -16.11 -1.91 -3.21
N LYS A 76 -16.42 -3.19 -3.46
CA LYS A 76 -15.59 -4.28 -2.93
C LYS A 76 -14.22 -4.24 -3.57
N TYR A 77 -13.20 -4.35 -2.73
CA TYR A 77 -11.80 -4.38 -3.17
C TYR A 77 -11.35 -5.82 -3.41
N ASP A 78 -10.87 -6.13 -4.63
CA ASP A 78 -10.24 -7.39 -4.92
C ASP A 78 -8.74 -7.31 -4.59
N ARG A 79 -8.37 -7.83 -3.43
CA ARG A 79 -7.00 -7.80 -2.92
C ARG A 79 -5.99 -8.62 -3.74
N PHE A 80 -6.45 -9.44 -4.67
CA PHE A 80 -5.61 -10.30 -5.52
C PHE A 80 -5.63 -9.91 -7.00
N ALA A 81 -6.34 -8.87 -7.37
CA ALA A 81 -6.49 -8.42 -8.76
C ALA A 81 -5.16 -8.17 -9.48
N GLN A 82 -4.10 -7.80 -8.78
CA GLN A 82 -2.78 -7.52 -9.36
C GLN A 82 -2.22 -8.72 -10.14
N ALA A 83 -2.51 -9.95 -9.71
CA ALA A 83 -1.98 -11.15 -10.35
C ALA A 83 -2.42 -11.30 -11.82
N THR A 84 -3.66 -10.92 -12.12
CA THR A 84 -4.21 -10.94 -13.49
C THR A 84 -4.02 -9.62 -14.21
N ARG A 85 -4.22 -8.50 -13.50
CA ARG A 85 -4.19 -7.15 -14.05
C ARG A 85 -2.83 -6.75 -14.60
N PHE A 86 -1.76 -7.16 -13.93
CA PHE A 86 -0.39 -6.83 -14.28
C PHE A 86 0.42 -8.05 -14.75
N ALA A 87 -0.25 -9.13 -15.17
CA ALA A 87 0.42 -10.29 -15.72
C ALA A 87 1.39 -9.89 -16.84
N GLY A 88 2.66 -10.31 -16.72
CA GLY A 88 3.70 -9.97 -17.68
C GLY A 88 4.39 -8.60 -17.48
N TRP A 89 3.96 -7.79 -16.52
CA TRP A 89 4.68 -6.55 -16.20
C TRP A 89 5.96 -6.84 -15.42
N SER A 90 7.02 -6.10 -15.74
CA SER A 90 8.25 -6.13 -14.94
C SER A 90 8.01 -5.40 -13.59
N LEU A 91 8.84 -5.73 -12.60
CA LEU A 91 8.81 -5.00 -11.33
C LEU A 91 9.12 -3.51 -11.54
N ASP A 92 10.07 -3.18 -12.40
CA ASP A 92 10.45 -1.80 -12.69
C ASP A 92 9.27 -1.01 -13.29
N ALA A 93 8.50 -1.62 -14.18
CA ALA A 93 7.29 -1.00 -14.73
C ALA A 93 6.20 -0.76 -13.65
N LEU A 94 6.05 -1.68 -12.70
CA LEU A 94 5.16 -1.49 -11.56
C LEU A 94 5.62 -0.37 -10.64
N LEU A 95 6.92 -0.27 -10.37
CA LEU A 95 7.50 0.81 -9.55
C LEU A 95 7.27 2.18 -10.20
N ASP A 96 7.48 2.30 -11.51
CA ASP A 96 7.24 3.53 -12.26
C ASP A 96 5.74 3.91 -12.21
N ARG A 97 4.85 2.94 -12.43
CA ARG A 97 3.40 3.16 -12.38
C ARG A 97 2.92 3.56 -10.98
N PHE A 98 3.46 2.94 -9.95
CA PHE A 98 3.15 3.31 -8.56
C PHE A 98 3.55 4.76 -8.26
N ALA A 99 4.76 5.16 -8.66
CA ALA A 99 5.24 6.52 -8.44
C ALA A 99 4.40 7.57 -9.19
N GLU A 100 3.99 7.26 -10.42
CA GLU A 100 3.12 8.13 -11.23
C GLU A 100 1.77 8.32 -10.55
N LEU A 101 1.06 7.23 -10.25
CA LEU A 101 -0.27 7.25 -9.62
C LEU A 101 -0.24 7.94 -8.26
N ARG A 102 0.76 7.65 -7.42
CA ARG A 102 0.91 8.29 -6.12
C ARG A 102 1.03 9.81 -6.26
N ARG A 103 1.84 10.30 -7.19
CA ARG A 103 1.97 11.73 -7.45
C ARG A 103 0.64 12.37 -7.85
N GLU A 104 -0.11 11.71 -8.76
CA GLU A 104 -1.41 12.19 -9.22
C GLU A 104 -2.45 12.19 -8.09
N ASN A 105 -2.49 11.14 -7.31
CA ASN A 105 -3.42 10.98 -6.20
C ASN A 105 -3.15 12.00 -5.08
N LEU A 106 -1.89 12.22 -4.73
CA LEU A 106 -1.53 13.25 -3.75
C LEU A 106 -1.84 14.66 -4.25
N ALA A 107 -1.63 14.95 -5.54
CA ALA A 107 -2.04 16.21 -6.13
C ALA A 107 -3.57 16.40 -6.02
N THR A 108 -4.34 15.33 -6.24
CA THR A 108 -5.81 15.34 -6.08
C THR A 108 -6.22 15.65 -4.64
N VAL A 109 -5.62 14.98 -3.65
CA VAL A 109 -5.94 15.23 -2.23
C VAL A 109 -5.58 16.66 -1.84
N ARG A 110 -4.42 17.17 -2.25
CA ARG A 110 -4.00 18.56 -2.00
C ARG A 110 -4.97 19.58 -2.63
N ALA A 111 -5.49 19.30 -3.83
CA ALA A 111 -6.45 20.16 -4.52
C ALA A 111 -7.81 20.24 -3.81
N TRP A 112 -8.21 19.22 -3.06
CA TRP A 112 -9.46 19.23 -2.28
C TRP A 112 -9.44 20.22 -1.10
N ARG A 113 -8.28 20.67 -0.63
CA ARG A 113 -8.12 21.60 0.50
C ARG A 113 -8.95 21.16 1.71
N LEU A 114 -8.79 19.90 2.11
CA LEU A 114 -9.58 19.26 3.15
C LEU A 114 -9.53 20.06 4.46
N THR A 115 -10.71 20.33 5.01
CA THR A 115 -10.90 20.92 6.35
C THR A 115 -11.13 19.82 7.39
N GLU A 116 -11.02 20.16 8.69
CA GLU A 116 -11.33 19.23 9.77
C GLU A 116 -12.75 18.65 9.65
N GLU A 117 -13.72 19.50 9.29
CA GLU A 117 -15.10 19.05 9.05
C GLU A 117 -15.21 18.04 7.90
N MET A 118 -14.43 18.22 6.83
CA MET A 118 -14.40 17.27 5.72
C MET A 118 -13.73 15.97 6.12
N LEU A 119 -12.67 16.02 6.95
CA LEU A 119 -11.99 14.84 7.46
C LEU A 119 -12.91 14.00 8.36
N ASP A 120 -13.87 14.60 9.04
CA ASP A 120 -14.85 13.94 9.90
C ASP A 120 -16.08 13.40 9.13
N ARG A 121 -16.18 13.66 7.79
CA ARG A 121 -17.26 13.10 6.96
C ARG A 121 -17.20 11.59 6.93
N ARG A 122 -18.38 10.99 7.03
CA ARG A 122 -18.53 9.53 7.12
C ARG A 122 -18.83 8.92 5.76
N GLY A 123 -18.26 7.73 5.54
CA GLY A 123 -18.56 6.81 4.47
C GLY A 123 -18.92 5.43 5.05
N ARG A 124 -19.24 4.49 4.16
CA ARG A 124 -19.64 3.14 4.57
C ARG A 124 -18.75 2.09 3.92
N HIS A 125 -17.91 1.45 4.71
CA HIS A 125 -17.14 0.29 4.27
C HIS A 125 -18.06 -0.94 4.23
N PRO A 126 -17.99 -1.80 3.17
CA PRO A 126 -18.93 -2.93 3.00
C PRO A 126 -18.87 -3.96 4.14
N GLU A 127 -17.72 -4.10 4.80
CA GLU A 127 -17.50 -5.10 5.87
C GLU A 127 -17.32 -4.46 7.26
N LEU A 128 -16.72 -3.26 7.34
CA LEU A 128 -16.40 -2.63 8.62
C LEU A 128 -17.48 -1.64 9.10
N GLY A 129 -18.49 -1.36 8.26
CA GLY A 129 -19.53 -0.38 8.58
C GLY A 129 -19.06 1.06 8.39
N ALA A 130 -19.50 1.96 9.28
CA ALA A 130 -19.19 3.38 9.17
C ALA A 130 -17.71 3.66 9.48
N VAL A 131 -17.10 4.47 8.60
CA VAL A 131 -15.72 4.96 8.71
C VAL A 131 -15.72 6.46 8.33
N ASP A 132 -14.68 7.21 8.70
CA ASP A 132 -14.55 8.60 8.27
C ASP A 132 -13.36 8.79 7.32
N LEU A 133 -13.29 9.98 6.70
CA LEU A 133 -12.23 10.29 5.73
C LEU A 133 -10.85 10.31 6.39
N ARG A 134 -10.76 10.79 7.63
CA ARG A 134 -9.53 10.78 8.43
C ARG A 134 -9.00 9.37 8.62
N GLN A 135 -9.87 8.43 8.98
CA GLN A 135 -9.52 7.02 9.12
C GLN A 135 -9.06 6.40 7.79
N LEU A 136 -9.71 6.75 6.68
CA LEU A 136 -9.32 6.28 5.34
C LEU A 136 -7.89 6.75 5.00
N LEU A 137 -7.59 8.04 5.19
CA LEU A 137 -6.27 8.60 4.89
C LEU A 137 -5.18 8.07 5.85
N ALA A 138 -5.48 7.93 7.13
CA ALA A 138 -4.58 7.29 8.09
C ALA A 138 -4.31 5.81 7.72
N THR A 139 -5.34 5.10 7.24
CA THR A 139 -5.21 3.71 6.78
C THR A 139 -4.29 3.63 5.56
N TRP A 140 -4.35 4.59 4.63
CA TRP A 140 -3.46 4.62 3.47
C TRP A 140 -1.98 4.66 3.89
N VAL A 141 -1.62 5.53 4.85
CA VAL A 141 -0.25 5.59 5.41
C VAL A 141 0.12 4.28 6.08
N ALA A 142 -0.73 3.76 6.95
CA ALA A 142 -0.47 2.51 7.67
C ALA A 142 -0.35 1.31 6.73
N HIS A 143 -1.11 1.29 5.64
CA HIS A 143 -1.08 0.27 4.59
C HIS A 143 0.26 0.27 3.85
N ASP A 144 0.78 1.43 3.46
CA ASP A 144 2.09 1.56 2.86
C ASP A 144 3.19 1.01 3.79
N LEU A 145 3.19 1.45 5.05
CA LEU A 145 4.18 1.01 6.04
C LEU A 145 4.08 -0.49 6.31
N ASN A 146 2.85 -1.04 6.34
CA ASN A 146 2.64 -2.49 6.46
C ASN A 146 3.25 -3.26 5.28
N HIS A 147 3.10 -2.76 4.06
CA HIS A 147 3.67 -3.40 2.87
C HIS A 147 5.19 -3.23 2.76
N LEU A 148 5.75 -2.11 3.20
CA LEU A 148 7.20 -1.97 3.36
C LEU A 148 7.76 -2.99 4.35
N ALA A 149 7.11 -3.17 5.49
CA ALA A 149 7.48 -4.18 6.48
C ALA A 149 7.35 -5.61 5.91
N GLN A 150 6.30 -5.88 5.12
CA GLN A 150 6.10 -7.16 4.45
C GLN A 150 7.22 -7.46 3.46
N ILE A 151 7.57 -6.52 2.57
CA ILE A 151 8.67 -6.68 1.62
C ILE A 151 9.98 -6.94 2.36
N SER A 152 10.31 -6.12 3.37
CA SER A 152 11.52 -6.29 4.17
C SER A 152 11.60 -7.67 4.80
N ARG A 153 10.48 -8.18 5.33
CA ARG A 153 10.40 -9.52 5.92
C ARG A 153 10.59 -10.61 4.87
N VAL A 154 9.90 -10.54 3.74
CA VAL A 154 10.02 -11.52 2.64
C VAL A 154 11.46 -11.58 2.12
N MET A 155 12.10 -10.42 1.94
CA MET A 155 13.49 -10.35 1.51
C MET A 155 14.45 -10.94 2.55
N ALA A 156 14.28 -10.62 3.84
CA ALA A 156 15.09 -11.15 4.91
C ALA A 156 14.99 -12.69 5.04
N LYS A 157 13.78 -13.24 4.85
CA LYS A 157 13.53 -14.68 4.95
C LYS A 157 14.30 -15.53 3.92
N ARG A 158 14.77 -14.96 2.83
CA ARG A 158 15.65 -15.65 1.89
C ARG A 158 16.99 -16.08 2.52
N HIS A 159 17.42 -15.38 3.57
CA HIS A 159 18.66 -15.66 4.28
C HIS A 159 18.46 -16.48 5.57
N THR A 160 17.28 -17.08 5.76
CA THR A 160 16.93 -17.78 7.01
C THR A 160 17.98 -18.84 7.39
N GLU A 161 18.49 -19.59 6.42
CA GLU A 161 19.52 -20.61 6.66
C GLU A 161 20.93 -20.01 6.71
N ASP A 162 21.19 -18.98 5.91
CA ASP A 162 22.52 -18.37 5.79
C ASP A 162 22.97 -17.66 7.07
N VAL A 163 22.01 -17.09 7.82
CA VAL A 163 22.30 -16.35 9.06
C VAL A 163 22.71 -17.28 10.23
N GLY A 164 22.48 -18.57 10.12
CA GLY A 164 22.86 -19.53 11.15
C GLY A 164 22.36 -19.14 12.56
N PRO A 165 23.24 -19.17 13.60
CA PRO A 165 22.86 -18.86 14.99
C PRO A 165 22.35 -17.42 15.19
N TRP A 166 22.71 -16.47 14.31
CA TRP A 166 22.27 -15.08 14.39
C TRP A 166 20.75 -14.92 14.26
N ARG A 167 20.06 -15.95 13.74
CA ARG A 167 18.58 -15.97 13.66
C ARG A 167 17.91 -15.65 15.00
N ALA A 168 18.53 -16.05 16.12
CA ALA A 168 17.99 -15.78 17.46
C ALA A 168 17.80 -14.29 17.76
N TYR A 169 18.57 -13.40 17.11
CA TYR A 169 18.51 -11.94 17.29
C TYR A 169 17.73 -11.22 16.20
N LEU A 170 17.26 -11.92 15.16
CA LEU A 170 16.59 -11.34 14.01
C LEU A 170 15.07 -11.59 14.07
N SER A 171 14.35 -10.73 14.78
CA SER A 171 12.89 -10.87 14.97
C SER A 171 12.11 -10.93 13.64
N VAL A 172 12.64 -10.34 12.56
CA VAL A 172 12.06 -10.35 11.22
C VAL A 172 11.97 -11.77 10.62
N LEU A 173 12.83 -12.69 11.05
CA LEU A 173 12.84 -14.08 10.60
C LEU A 173 11.93 -14.99 11.42
N ASN A 174 11.40 -14.50 12.54
CA ASN A 174 10.62 -15.27 13.52
C ASN A 174 9.13 -14.91 13.53
N ARG A 175 8.69 -14.12 12.56
CA ARG A 175 7.27 -13.69 12.39
C ARG A 175 6.61 -14.40 11.24
#